data_d8f1cd7eef0f982601e4077e5b8fb026
#
_entry.id   d8f1cd7eef0f982601e4077e5b8fb026
#
_cell.length_a   1.000
_cell.length_b   1.000
_cell.length_c   1.000
_cell.angle_alpha   90.00
_cell.angle_beta   90.00
_cell.angle_gamma   90.00
#
_symmetry.space_group_name_H-M   'P 1'
#
loop_
_entity.id
_entity.type
_entity.pdbx_description
1 polymer ?
#
loop_
_entity_poly.entity_id
_entity_poly.type
_entity_poly.pdbx_seq_one_letter_code
_entity_poly.pdbx_strand_id
1 'polypeptide(L)'
;MHIGVVADTHDDRAVATRAVELFTDAGVDVVIHCGDIIAPITAGLFETDAFAFHAIRGNNDGAWPLASVIDAFGTFHGGFARLELDGVRIGVTHGTHEARVDALAW
;
A
#
# COMPACT_ATOMS: atom_id res chain seq x y z
N MET A 1 -7.08 -14.72 -8.10
CA MET A 1 -6.77 -13.31 -7.81
C MET A 1 -5.27 -13.09 -7.81
N HIS A 2 -4.82 -12.03 -8.46
CA HIS A 2 -3.41 -11.64 -8.47
C HIS A 2 -3.25 -10.38 -7.63
N ILE A 3 -2.26 -10.39 -6.74
CA ILE A 3 -1.98 -9.29 -5.81
C ILE A 3 -0.58 -8.76 -6.07
N GLY A 4 -0.48 -7.45 -6.30
CA GLY A 4 0.80 -6.75 -6.39
C GLY A 4 1.20 -6.20 -5.02
N VAL A 5 2.45 -6.35 -4.65
CA VAL A 5 2.96 -5.85 -3.36
C VAL A 5 4.18 -4.96 -3.61
N VAL A 6 4.19 -3.80 -2.98
CA VAL A 6 5.28 -2.82 -3.11
C VAL A 6 5.49 -2.13 -1.77
N ALA A 7 6.69 -1.64 -1.54
CA ALA A 7 7.04 -0.88 -0.34
C ALA A 7 8.18 0.10 -0.66
N ASP A 8 8.36 1.08 0.22
CA ASP A 8 9.53 1.97 0.21
C ASP A 8 9.73 2.72 -1.11
N THR A 9 8.64 3.15 -1.74
CA THR A 9 8.74 3.99 -2.95
C THR A 9 9.27 5.38 -2.64
N HIS A 10 9.10 5.84 -1.39
CA HIS A 10 9.51 7.16 -0.92
C HIS A 10 8.94 8.25 -1.83
N ASP A 11 9.66 9.35 -2.03
CA ASP A 11 9.26 10.43 -2.95
C ASP A 11 9.74 10.20 -4.38
N ASP A 12 10.16 8.99 -4.70
CA ASP A 12 10.64 8.67 -6.05
C ASP A 12 9.46 8.41 -6.98
N ARG A 13 9.06 9.46 -7.68
CA ARG A 13 7.92 9.42 -8.60
C ARG A 13 8.17 8.47 -9.77
N ALA A 14 9.40 8.36 -10.22
CA ALA A 14 9.76 7.43 -11.30
C ALA A 14 9.58 5.98 -10.87
N VAL A 15 9.98 5.64 -9.65
CA VAL A 15 9.80 4.30 -9.08
C VAL A 15 8.31 4.00 -8.91
N ALA A 16 7.54 4.92 -8.34
CA ALA A 16 6.10 4.74 -8.15
C ALA A 16 5.37 4.55 -9.50
N THR A 17 5.69 5.39 -10.48
CA THR A 17 5.11 5.28 -11.84
C THR A 17 5.44 3.94 -12.46
N ARG A 18 6.68 3.49 -12.34
CA ARG A 18 7.10 2.20 -12.88
C ARG A 18 6.38 1.03 -12.21
N ALA A 19 6.18 1.11 -10.89
CA ALA A 19 5.42 0.09 -10.16
C ALA A 19 3.98 0.00 -10.67
N VAL A 20 3.32 1.13 -10.85
CA VAL A 20 1.94 1.18 -11.39
C VAL A 20 1.88 0.58 -12.79
N GLU A 21 2.83 0.91 -13.66
CA GLU A 21 2.91 0.34 -15.00
C GLU A 21 3.07 -1.18 -14.97
N LEU A 22 3.97 -1.69 -14.15
CA LEU A 22 4.23 -3.12 -14.02
C LEU A 22 2.99 -3.87 -13.52
N PHE A 23 2.31 -3.33 -12.51
CA PHE A 23 1.11 -3.95 -11.97
C PHE A 23 -0.05 -3.92 -12.96
N THR A 24 -0.20 -2.82 -13.69
CA THR A 24 -1.23 -2.70 -14.71
C THR A 24 -1.00 -3.70 -15.85
N ASP A 25 0.24 -3.79 -16.33
CA ASP A 25 0.60 -4.71 -17.41
C ASP A 25 0.45 -6.17 -16.97
N ALA A 26 0.72 -6.48 -15.70
CA ALA A 26 0.54 -7.84 -15.15
C ALA A 26 -0.92 -8.20 -14.89
N GLY A 27 -1.84 -7.24 -14.94
CA GLY A 27 -3.27 -7.48 -14.73
C GLY A 27 -3.61 -7.84 -13.29
N VAL A 28 -2.91 -7.27 -12.30
CA VAL A 28 -3.22 -7.53 -10.90
C VAL A 28 -4.57 -6.94 -10.50
N ASP A 29 -5.27 -7.59 -9.60
CA ASP A 29 -6.58 -7.15 -9.12
C ASP A 29 -6.46 -6.18 -7.96
N VAL A 30 -5.46 -6.36 -7.12
CA VAL A 30 -5.24 -5.59 -5.89
C VAL A 30 -3.76 -5.25 -5.76
N VAL A 31 -3.46 -4.03 -5.36
CA VAL A 31 -2.10 -3.60 -5.00
C VAL A 31 -2.09 -3.22 -3.53
N ILE A 32 -1.09 -3.74 -2.81
CA ILE A 32 -0.84 -3.43 -1.40
C ILE A 32 0.49 -2.71 -1.29
N HIS A 33 0.46 -1.47 -0.80
CA HIS A 33 1.67 -0.72 -0.49
C HIS A 33 1.98 -0.87 1.00
N CYS A 34 3.13 -1.43 1.31
CA CYS A 34 3.52 -1.78 2.68
C CYS A 34 4.23 -0.63 3.42
N GLY A 35 4.04 0.61 2.99
CA GLY A 35 4.51 1.79 3.71
C GLY A 35 5.70 2.49 3.08
N ASP A 36 5.99 3.68 3.62
CA ASP A 36 7.02 4.60 3.13
C ASP A 36 6.76 5.12 1.72
N ILE A 37 5.56 5.69 1.53
CA ILE A 37 5.23 6.48 0.34
C ILE A 37 5.76 7.91 0.50
N ILE A 38 5.70 8.44 1.69
CA ILE A 38 6.14 9.75 2.18
C ILE A 38 5.20 10.88 1.76
N ALA A 39 5.15 11.23 0.49
CA ALA A 39 4.40 12.41 0.05
C ALA A 39 3.04 12.08 -0.56
N PRO A 40 2.00 12.88 -0.24
CA PRO A 40 0.68 12.70 -0.83
C PRO A 40 0.67 12.76 -2.36
N ILE A 41 1.51 13.61 -2.96
CA ILE A 41 1.59 13.72 -4.42
C ILE A 41 2.08 12.42 -5.07
N THR A 42 3.01 11.72 -4.42
CA THR A 42 3.50 10.42 -4.89
C THR A 42 2.43 9.33 -4.70
N ALA A 43 1.68 9.39 -3.60
CA ALA A 43 0.57 8.47 -3.36
C ALA A 43 -0.49 8.56 -4.47
N GLY A 44 -0.76 9.75 -4.98
CA GLY A 44 -1.72 9.97 -6.06
C GLY A 44 -1.38 9.23 -7.36
N LEU A 45 -0.14 8.83 -7.56
CA LEU A 45 0.27 8.05 -8.73
C LEU A 45 -0.35 6.64 -8.75
N PHE A 46 -0.82 6.15 -7.60
CA PHE A 46 -1.49 4.86 -7.49
C PHE A 46 -3.00 4.94 -7.75
N GLU A 47 -3.54 6.13 -8.03
CA GLU A 47 -4.93 6.31 -8.40
C GLU A 47 -5.17 5.78 -9.82
N THR A 48 -5.92 4.68 -9.93
CA THR A 48 -6.19 4.04 -11.21
C THR A 48 -7.41 3.13 -11.09
N ASP A 49 -8.08 2.89 -12.20
CA ASP A 49 -9.17 1.91 -12.27
C ASP A 49 -8.67 0.48 -12.53
N ALA A 50 -7.36 0.31 -12.77
CA ALA A 50 -6.79 -0.99 -13.13
C ALA A 50 -6.76 -1.98 -11.95
N PHE A 51 -6.68 -1.48 -10.72
CA PHE A 51 -6.63 -2.32 -9.51
C PHE A 51 -7.19 -1.58 -8.30
N ALA A 52 -7.60 -2.35 -7.27
CA ALA A 52 -7.92 -1.79 -5.97
C ALA A 52 -6.61 -1.51 -5.19
N PHE A 53 -6.55 -0.41 -4.47
CA PHE A 53 -5.34 0.00 -3.76
C PHE A 53 -5.54 0.00 -2.25
N HIS A 54 -4.64 -0.67 -1.54
CA HIS A 54 -4.56 -0.66 -0.08
C HIS A 54 -3.16 -0.24 0.33
N ALA A 55 -3.06 0.59 1.35
CA ALA A 55 -1.78 1.03 1.87
C ALA A 55 -1.76 1.09 3.39
N ILE A 56 -0.58 0.92 3.94
CA ILE A 56 -0.31 1.18 5.35
C ILE A 56 0.75 2.27 5.47
N ARG A 57 0.88 2.80 6.68
CA ARG A 57 1.91 3.80 6.98
C ARG A 57 3.23 3.11 7.29
N GLY A 58 4.31 3.57 6.64
CA GLY A 58 5.67 3.23 7.03
C GLY A 58 6.21 4.18 8.10
N ASN A 59 7.47 4.00 8.46
CA ASN A 59 8.10 4.80 9.49
C ASN A 59 8.42 6.24 9.06
N ASN A 60 8.44 6.53 7.76
CA ASN A 60 8.70 7.86 7.21
C ASN A 60 7.46 8.59 6.72
N ASP A 61 6.29 8.00 6.82
CA ASP A 61 5.08 8.60 6.29
C ASP A 61 4.47 9.62 7.25
N GLY A 62 4.02 10.74 6.69
CA GLY A 62 3.19 11.69 7.39
C GLY A 62 1.82 11.08 7.69
N ALA A 63 1.12 11.67 8.67
CA ALA A 63 -0.11 11.08 9.17
C ALA A 63 -1.31 11.32 8.24
N TRP A 64 -2.14 12.31 8.57
CA TRP A 64 -3.45 12.46 7.93
C TRP A 64 -3.43 12.99 6.48
N PRO A 65 -2.45 13.81 6.02
CA PRO A 65 -2.50 14.23 4.61
C PRO A 65 -2.37 13.05 3.64
N LEU A 66 -1.51 12.08 3.98
CA LEU A 66 -1.35 10.87 3.19
C LEU A 66 -2.62 10.02 3.21
N ALA A 67 -3.20 9.82 4.39
CA ALA A 67 -4.44 9.06 4.54
C ALA A 67 -5.59 9.68 3.74
N SER A 68 -5.73 11.00 3.78
CA SER A 68 -6.76 11.72 3.07
C SER A 68 -6.67 11.54 1.55
N VAL A 69 -5.46 11.58 1.00
CA VAL A 69 -5.25 11.37 -0.44
C VAL A 69 -5.56 9.94 -0.83
N ILE A 70 -5.06 8.97 -0.09
CA ILE A 70 -5.26 7.55 -0.42
C ILE A 70 -6.73 7.14 -0.26
N ASP A 71 -7.41 7.59 0.78
CA ASP A 71 -8.81 7.25 1.01
C ASP A 71 -9.75 7.79 -0.07
N ALA A 72 -9.30 8.76 -0.89
CA ALA A 72 -10.07 9.25 -2.01
C ALA A 72 -10.21 8.22 -3.15
N PHE A 73 -9.27 7.26 -3.28
CA PHE A 73 -9.29 6.27 -4.35
C PHE A 73 -9.00 4.84 -3.91
N GLY A 74 -8.60 4.64 -2.67
CA GLY A 74 -8.25 3.33 -2.11
C GLY A 74 -8.56 3.27 -0.63
N THR A 75 -7.83 2.48 0.13
CA THR A 75 -8.00 2.35 1.57
C THR A 75 -6.67 2.49 2.28
N PHE A 76 -6.57 3.46 3.18
CA PHE A 76 -5.41 3.63 4.05
C PHE A 76 -5.71 3.04 5.43
N HIS A 77 -4.97 2.01 5.81
CA HIS A 77 -5.24 1.23 7.02
C HIS A 77 -4.51 1.72 8.28
N GLY A 78 -3.69 2.77 8.16
CA GLY A 78 -2.85 3.22 9.27
C GLY A 78 -1.57 2.41 9.38
N GLY A 79 -1.16 2.03 10.59
CA GLY A 79 0.14 1.39 10.82
C GLY A 79 0.21 -0.09 10.45
N PHE A 80 -0.92 -0.75 10.30
CA PHE A 80 -0.99 -2.16 9.90
C PHE A 80 -2.37 -2.48 9.32
N ALA A 81 -2.48 -3.60 8.63
CA ALA A 81 -3.76 -4.05 8.09
C ALA A 81 -3.93 -5.56 8.22
N ARG A 82 -5.18 -5.97 8.36
CA ARG A 82 -5.61 -7.36 8.21
C ARG A 82 -6.63 -7.38 7.10
N LEU A 83 -6.30 -8.08 6.04
CA LEU A 83 -7.16 -8.18 4.86
C LEU A 83 -7.61 -9.61 4.66
N GLU A 84 -8.80 -9.77 4.12
CA GLU A 84 -9.25 -11.06 3.63
C GLU A 84 -9.59 -10.88 2.15
N LEU A 85 -8.78 -11.50 1.29
CA LEU A 85 -8.89 -11.40 -0.14
C LEU A 85 -9.02 -12.79 -0.73
N ASP A 86 -10.13 -13.02 -1.43
CA ASP A 86 -10.42 -14.31 -2.08
C ASP A 86 -10.30 -15.50 -1.10
N GLY A 87 -10.78 -15.30 0.14
CA GLY A 87 -10.76 -16.32 1.19
C GLY A 87 -9.41 -16.49 1.89
N VAL A 88 -8.39 -15.71 1.52
CA VAL A 88 -7.07 -15.75 2.14
C VAL A 88 -6.89 -14.58 3.09
N ARG A 89 -6.43 -14.87 4.30
CA ARG A 89 -6.15 -13.84 5.30
C ARG A 89 -4.72 -13.33 5.15
N ILE A 90 -4.57 -12.00 5.08
CA ILE A 90 -3.29 -11.35 4.81
C ILE A 90 -3.05 -10.30 5.89
N GLY A 91 -1.93 -10.44 6.61
CA GLY A 91 -1.44 -9.41 7.52
C GLY A 91 -0.43 -8.53 6.80
N VAL A 92 -0.57 -7.20 6.96
CA VAL A 92 0.29 -6.23 6.30
C VAL A 92 0.92 -5.32 7.36
N THR A 93 2.24 -5.21 7.34
CA THR A 93 2.99 -4.34 8.23
C THR A 93 4.26 -3.88 7.52
N HIS A 94 4.78 -2.72 7.93
CA HIS A 94 6.07 -2.24 7.42
C HIS A 94 7.26 -2.96 8.08
N GLY A 95 7.00 -3.69 9.18
CA GLY A 95 8.05 -4.44 9.87
C GLY A 95 8.86 -3.63 10.89
N THR A 96 8.48 -2.37 11.13
CA THR A 96 9.18 -1.48 12.07
C THR A 96 9.01 -1.95 13.52
N HIS A 97 7.87 -2.55 13.85
CA HIS A 97 7.53 -2.99 15.21
C HIS A 97 7.33 -4.50 15.25
N GLU A 98 8.27 -5.22 15.88
CA GLU A 98 8.25 -6.68 15.97
C GLU A 98 6.98 -7.22 16.66
N ALA A 99 6.55 -6.58 17.74
CA ALA A 99 5.32 -6.98 18.44
C ALA A 99 4.09 -6.88 17.56
N ARG A 100 4.08 -5.92 16.62
CA ARG A 100 2.99 -5.76 15.66
C ARG A 100 3.01 -6.88 14.60
N VAL A 101 4.19 -7.29 14.18
CA VAL A 101 4.36 -8.44 13.27
C VAL A 101 3.79 -9.70 13.92
N ASP A 102 4.15 -9.96 15.18
CA ASP A 102 3.65 -11.12 15.92
C ASP A 102 2.13 -11.09 16.08
N ALA A 103 1.56 -9.91 16.33
CA ALA A 103 0.11 -9.74 16.49
C ALA A 103 -0.68 -10.01 15.20
N LEU A 104 -0.06 -9.85 14.03
CA LEU A 104 -0.71 -10.11 12.74
C LEU A 104 -0.68 -11.58 12.33
N ALA A 105 0.16 -12.37 12.96
CA ALA A 105 0.21 -13.81 12.70
C ALA A 105 -1.03 -14.48 13.33
N TRP A 106 -1.93 -15.02 12.46
CA TRP A 106 -3.15 -15.69 12.91
C TRP A 106 -3.58 -16.90 12.08
#